data_007928b69fd5c5219874ea6412c0354c
#
_entry.id   007928b69fd5c5219874ea6412c0354c
#
_cell.length_a   1.000
_cell.length_b   1.000
_cell.length_c   1.000
_cell.angle_alpha   90.00
_cell.angle_beta   90.00
_cell.angle_gamma   90.00
#
_symmetry.space_group_name_H-M   'P 1'
#
loop_
_entity.id
_entity.type
_entity.pdbx_description
1 polymer ?
#
loop_
_entity_poly.entity_id
_entity_poly.type
_entity_poly.pdbx_seq_one_letter_code
_entity_poly.pdbx_strand_id
1 'polypeptide(L)'
;MSESRNRWIVRVVLAFAVVAFLGVSIMPIITAVNKPQSSPQNQPTADPKISSSEQKSKLEDQVRGYELVLQKDAENQTALKGLLQARLGLLSQKSQGEVKPADIQAVIEPLEKLAKLNPQQSEYGVLLAQAKQQIGDKEGAAQTYRSILTTKPGDLKALQGMVNLQLSEKRPEAAIGLLQESLAAATQANTIQPGSVDVVAVQVLLGSVYAFQKNDDKAISAYDEAIKKDAQDFRPVLAKAMLFKEQGKLDEAKPLFDSATALAPAQYKDEINKAAASNPTPTASPTPSPTVTP
;
A
#
# COMPACT_ATOMS: atom_id res chain seq x y z
N MET A 1 16.71 -24.79 -4.31
CA MET A 1 15.25 -24.80 -3.97
C MET A 1 14.90 -23.93 -2.75
N SER A 2 15.57 -22.78 -2.52
CA SER A 2 15.36 -21.91 -1.35
C SER A 2 14.80 -20.51 -1.67
N GLU A 3 14.63 -20.15 -2.94
CA GLU A 3 14.19 -18.81 -3.34
C GLU A 3 12.68 -18.52 -3.18
N SER A 4 11.83 -19.53 -3.18
CA SER A 4 10.38 -19.34 -3.09
C SER A 4 9.90 -19.02 -1.66
N ARG A 5 10.65 -19.42 -0.64
CA ARG A 5 10.29 -19.24 0.78
C ARG A 5 10.53 -17.84 1.31
N ASN A 6 11.59 -17.17 0.84
CA ASN A 6 11.87 -15.78 1.24
C ASN A 6 10.89 -14.78 0.62
N ARG A 7 10.32 -15.07 -0.54
CA ARG A 7 9.32 -14.22 -1.20
C ARG A 7 8.00 -14.14 -0.45
N TRP A 8 7.64 -15.18 0.31
CA TRP A 8 6.39 -15.20 1.07
C TRP A 8 6.51 -14.39 2.38
N ILE A 9 7.65 -14.50 3.07
CA ILE A 9 7.93 -13.73 4.31
C ILE A 9 7.96 -12.23 4.02
N VAL A 10 8.62 -11.83 2.92
CA VAL A 10 8.62 -10.43 2.44
C VAL A 10 7.20 -9.93 2.14
N ARG A 11 6.35 -10.80 1.56
CA ARG A 11 4.95 -10.48 1.29
C ARG A 11 4.11 -10.36 2.57
N VAL A 12 4.43 -11.11 3.61
CA VAL A 12 3.70 -11.06 4.88
C VAL A 12 4.09 -9.85 5.71
N VAL A 13 5.37 -9.53 5.86
CA VAL A 13 5.83 -8.34 6.63
C VAL A 13 5.46 -7.05 5.93
N LEU A 14 5.63 -6.98 4.60
CA LEU A 14 5.17 -5.84 3.80
C LEU A 14 3.64 -5.81 3.67
N ALA A 15 2.95 -6.96 3.63
CA ALA A 15 1.49 -6.99 3.62
C ALA A 15 0.90 -6.49 4.94
N PHE A 16 1.51 -6.76 6.10
CA PHE A 16 1.01 -6.22 7.37
C PHE A 16 1.23 -4.71 7.51
N ALA A 17 2.36 -4.17 7.06
CA ALA A 17 2.54 -2.73 6.96
C ALA A 17 1.60 -2.09 5.91
N VAL A 18 1.23 -2.85 4.87
CA VAL A 18 0.37 -2.42 3.77
C VAL A 18 -1.11 -2.68 4.05
N VAL A 19 -1.49 -3.78 4.71
CA VAL A 19 -2.90 -4.13 5.00
C VAL A 19 -3.49 -3.17 6.04
N ALA A 20 -2.72 -2.70 7.02
CA ALA A 20 -3.19 -1.64 7.94
C ALA A 20 -3.47 -0.31 7.21
N PHE A 21 -2.92 -0.09 6.01
CA PHE A 21 -3.09 1.15 5.25
C PHE A 21 -3.95 1.00 3.97
N LEU A 22 -4.01 -0.17 3.34
CA LEU A 22 -4.75 -0.34 2.08
C LEU A 22 -6.23 -0.71 2.27
N GLY A 23 -6.62 -1.24 3.42
CA GLY A 23 -8.03 -1.62 3.69
C GLY A 23 -8.99 -0.44 3.78
N VAL A 24 -8.51 0.80 3.95
CA VAL A 24 -9.35 1.99 4.17
C VAL A 24 -9.43 2.92 2.96
N SER A 25 -8.54 2.80 1.96
CA SER A 25 -8.41 3.85 0.94
C SER A 25 -9.14 3.61 -0.39
N ILE A 26 -9.68 2.41 -0.64
CA ILE A 26 -10.40 2.15 -1.91
C ILE A 26 -11.92 2.35 -1.76
N MET A 27 -12.47 2.19 -0.54
CA MET A 27 -13.92 2.34 -0.31
C MET A 27 -14.47 3.78 -0.41
N PRO A 28 -13.78 4.87 -0.02
CA PRO A 28 -14.40 6.19 -0.08
C PRO A 28 -14.56 6.77 -1.49
N ILE A 29 -13.82 6.28 -2.49
CA ILE A 29 -13.97 6.78 -3.86
C ILE A 29 -15.28 6.27 -4.50
N ILE A 30 -15.76 5.10 -4.07
CA ILE A 30 -17.01 4.52 -4.59
C ILE A 30 -18.25 5.18 -3.97
N THR A 31 -18.16 5.68 -2.73
CA THR A 31 -19.30 6.24 -2.02
C THR A 31 -19.49 7.75 -2.17
N ALA A 32 -18.47 8.50 -2.60
CA ALA A 32 -18.55 9.97 -2.75
C ALA A 32 -19.26 10.45 -4.02
N VAL A 33 -19.45 9.58 -5.02
CA VAL A 33 -20.08 9.96 -6.30
C VAL A 33 -21.58 9.67 -6.36
N ASN A 34 -22.14 8.95 -5.39
CA ASN A 34 -23.54 8.54 -5.42
C ASN A 34 -24.33 9.04 -4.20
N LYS A 35 -24.46 10.37 -4.04
CA LYS A 35 -25.55 10.93 -3.24
C LYS A 35 -26.64 11.47 -4.17
N PRO A 36 -27.73 10.74 -4.40
CA PRO A 36 -28.96 11.35 -4.88
C PRO A 36 -29.60 12.11 -3.72
N GLN A 37 -29.96 13.33 -4.01
CA GLN A 37 -30.76 14.19 -3.15
C GLN A 37 -32.09 13.50 -2.79
N SER A 38 -32.31 13.32 -1.52
CA SER A 38 -33.46 12.63 -0.95
C SER A 38 -34.75 13.39 -1.18
N SER A 39 -35.75 12.67 -1.67
CA SER A 39 -37.17 12.90 -1.34
C SER A 39 -37.78 11.59 -0.86
N PRO A 40 -38.70 11.62 0.12
CA PRO A 40 -39.04 10.43 0.91
C PRO A 40 -40.18 9.66 0.31
N GLN A 41 -40.11 8.36 0.33
CA GLN A 41 -41.15 7.39 0.69
C GLN A 41 -41.08 6.04 -0.02
N ASN A 42 -41.23 5.03 0.83
CA ASN A 42 -41.80 3.69 0.63
C ASN A 42 -40.91 2.51 0.28
N GLN A 43 -40.76 1.71 1.33
CA GLN A 43 -40.75 0.23 1.44
C GLN A 43 -39.77 -0.61 0.59
N PRO A 44 -39.20 -1.66 1.21
CA PRO A 44 -38.16 -2.47 0.61
C PRO A 44 -38.76 -3.54 -0.30
N THR A 45 -38.68 -3.33 -1.58
CA THR A 45 -38.68 -4.43 -2.55
C THR A 45 -37.25 -4.91 -2.67
N ALA A 46 -37.01 -6.19 -2.41
CA ALA A 46 -35.72 -6.84 -2.65
C ALA A 46 -35.31 -6.55 -4.11
N ASP A 47 -34.21 -5.77 -4.25
CA ASP A 47 -33.61 -5.52 -5.55
C ASP A 47 -33.22 -6.87 -6.18
N PRO A 48 -33.60 -7.14 -7.45
CA PRO A 48 -33.19 -8.34 -8.15
C PRO A 48 -31.62 -8.29 -8.18
N LYS A 49 -30.98 -9.35 -7.65
CA LYS A 49 -29.53 -9.53 -7.77
C LYS A 49 -29.16 -9.45 -9.25
N ILE A 50 -28.65 -8.30 -9.67
CA ILE A 50 -28.11 -8.13 -11.02
C ILE A 50 -27.06 -9.22 -11.22
N SER A 51 -27.22 -10.03 -12.26
CA SER A 51 -26.28 -11.11 -12.55
C SER A 51 -24.88 -10.55 -12.85
N SER A 52 -23.84 -11.30 -12.55
CA SER A 52 -22.46 -10.88 -12.84
C SER A 52 -22.23 -10.56 -14.33
N SER A 53 -22.97 -11.22 -15.21
CA SER A 53 -22.94 -10.97 -16.66
C SER A 53 -23.56 -9.62 -17.03
N GLU A 54 -24.68 -9.25 -16.40
CA GLU A 54 -25.32 -7.94 -16.62
C GLU A 54 -24.47 -6.79 -16.07
N GLN A 55 -23.82 -6.98 -14.91
CA GLN A 55 -22.88 -6.00 -14.38
C GLN A 55 -21.69 -5.78 -15.32
N LYS A 56 -21.16 -6.87 -15.89
CA LYS A 56 -20.07 -6.79 -16.88
C LYS A 56 -20.50 -6.04 -18.13
N SER A 57 -21.64 -6.39 -18.72
CA SER A 57 -22.18 -5.71 -19.89
C SER A 57 -22.39 -4.21 -19.64
N LYS A 58 -22.92 -3.84 -18.47
CA LYS A 58 -23.10 -2.43 -18.09
C LYS A 58 -21.77 -1.68 -18.00
N LEU A 59 -20.72 -2.29 -17.45
CA LEU A 59 -19.40 -1.68 -17.38
C LEU A 59 -18.77 -1.53 -18.77
N GLU A 60 -18.94 -2.50 -19.66
CA GLU A 60 -18.48 -2.42 -21.05
C GLU A 60 -19.21 -1.31 -21.84
N ASP A 61 -20.51 -1.11 -21.60
CA ASP A 61 -21.27 0.01 -22.16
C ASP A 61 -20.77 1.36 -21.64
N GLN A 62 -20.45 1.44 -20.34
CA GLN A 62 -19.85 2.64 -19.75
C GLN A 62 -18.48 2.97 -20.37
N VAL A 63 -17.63 1.96 -20.56
CA VAL A 63 -16.32 2.14 -21.24
C VAL A 63 -16.54 2.76 -22.62
N ARG A 64 -17.42 2.16 -23.45
CA ARG A 64 -17.73 2.70 -24.79
C ARG A 64 -18.27 4.12 -24.75
N GLY A 65 -19.16 4.41 -23.81
CA GLY A 65 -19.71 5.75 -23.63
C GLY A 65 -18.65 6.82 -23.30
N TYR A 66 -17.78 6.52 -22.34
CA TYR A 66 -16.71 7.45 -21.99
C TYR A 66 -15.65 7.61 -23.09
N GLU A 67 -15.33 6.54 -23.81
CA GLU A 67 -14.41 6.60 -24.95
C GLU A 67 -14.93 7.53 -26.05
N LEU A 68 -16.25 7.49 -26.35
CA LEU A 68 -16.87 8.41 -27.30
C LEU A 68 -16.79 9.87 -26.86
N VAL A 69 -16.92 10.15 -25.55
CA VAL A 69 -16.73 11.50 -25.01
C VAL A 69 -15.27 11.94 -25.17
N LEU A 70 -14.33 11.05 -24.86
CA LEU A 70 -12.89 11.35 -24.93
C LEU A 70 -12.36 11.50 -26.35
N GLN A 71 -13.06 10.95 -27.36
CA GLN A 71 -12.75 11.23 -28.78
C GLN A 71 -13.02 12.70 -29.15
N LYS A 72 -13.99 13.34 -28.49
CA LYS A 72 -14.35 14.76 -28.73
C LYS A 72 -13.58 15.69 -27.83
N ASP A 73 -13.31 15.29 -26.56
CA ASP A 73 -12.61 16.05 -25.56
C ASP A 73 -11.70 15.11 -24.78
N ALA A 74 -10.43 14.99 -25.24
CA ALA A 74 -9.46 14.03 -24.73
C ALA A 74 -9.00 14.30 -23.28
N GLU A 75 -9.24 15.50 -22.74
CA GLU A 75 -8.88 15.92 -21.39
C GLU A 75 -10.09 16.04 -20.47
N ASN A 76 -11.28 15.59 -20.91
CA ASN A 76 -12.49 15.59 -20.08
C ASN A 76 -12.29 14.74 -18.82
N GLN A 77 -12.05 15.42 -17.70
CA GLN A 77 -11.73 14.72 -16.44
C GLN A 77 -12.85 13.83 -15.93
N THR A 78 -14.11 14.20 -16.16
CA THR A 78 -15.27 13.38 -15.77
C THR A 78 -15.30 12.08 -16.56
N ALA A 79 -15.07 12.16 -17.87
CA ALA A 79 -15.00 10.97 -18.73
C ALA A 79 -13.78 10.11 -18.42
N LEU A 80 -12.60 10.71 -18.16
CA LEU A 80 -11.39 9.97 -17.76
C LEU A 80 -11.59 9.23 -16.43
N LYS A 81 -12.20 9.86 -15.42
CA LYS A 81 -12.52 9.21 -14.13
C LYS A 81 -13.53 8.08 -14.31
N GLY A 82 -14.58 8.31 -15.10
CA GLY A 82 -15.59 7.29 -15.38
C GLY A 82 -15.01 6.11 -16.14
N LEU A 83 -14.18 6.36 -17.15
CA LEU A 83 -13.47 5.31 -17.90
C LEU A 83 -12.56 4.49 -17.00
N LEU A 84 -11.75 5.16 -16.16
CA LEU A 84 -10.88 4.50 -15.19
C LEU A 84 -11.69 3.61 -14.25
N GLN A 85 -12.77 4.13 -13.68
CA GLN A 85 -13.63 3.38 -12.77
C GLN A 85 -14.28 2.16 -13.43
N ALA A 86 -14.80 2.30 -14.65
CA ALA A 86 -15.41 1.19 -15.41
C ALA A 86 -14.36 0.11 -15.73
N ARG A 87 -13.15 0.48 -16.17
CA ARG A 87 -12.06 -0.47 -16.46
C ARG A 87 -11.54 -1.16 -15.20
N LEU A 88 -11.41 -0.46 -14.06
CA LEU A 88 -11.09 -1.08 -12.76
C LEU A 88 -12.20 -2.02 -12.29
N GLY A 89 -13.46 -1.66 -12.52
CA GLY A 89 -14.62 -2.52 -12.27
C GLY A 89 -14.57 -3.82 -13.06
N LEU A 90 -14.21 -3.76 -14.36
CA LEU A 90 -14.01 -4.96 -15.19
C LEU A 90 -12.84 -5.81 -14.71
N LEU A 91 -11.74 -5.19 -14.28
CA LEU A 91 -10.59 -5.89 -13.69
C LEU A 91 -10.97 -6.63 -12.41
N SER A 92 -11.76 -6.01 -11.54
CA SER A 92 -12.17 -6.61 -10.25
C SER A 92 -13.08 -7.83 -10.40
N GLN A 93 -13.73 -7.99 -11.56
CA GLN A 93 -14.57 -9.17 -11.89
C GLN A 93 -13.75 -10.35 -12.41
N LYS A 94 -12.48 -10.14 -12.75
CA LYS A 94 -11.56 -11.19 -13.21
C LYS A 94 -10.86 -11.84 -12.03
N SER A 95 -10.72 -13.16 -12.07
CA SER A 95 -9.80 -13.83 -11.14
C SER A 95 -8.34 -13.46 -11.45
N GLN A 96 -7.46 -13.59 -10.45
CA GLN A 96 -6.06 -13.14 -10.57
C GLN A 96 -5.30 -13.77 -11.76
N GLY A 97 -5.68 -15.00 -12.17
CA GLY A 97 -5.08 -15.69 -13.33
C GLY A 97 -5.66 -15.28 -14.70
N GLU A 98 -6.78 -14.57 -14.72
CA GLU A 98 -7.47 -14.13 -15.95
C GLU A 98 -7.10 -12.71 -16.36
N VAL A 99 -6.45 -11.94 -15.48
CA VAL A 99 -6.00 -10.58 -15.77
C VAL A 99 -4.82 -10.63 -16.75
N LYS A 100 -5.00 -10.06 -17.93
CA LYS A 100 -3.98 -9.98 -18.98
C LYS A 100 -3.24 -8.64 -18.92
N PRO A 101 -2.00 -8.56 -19.40
CA PRO A 101 -1.28 -7.28 -19.50
C PRO A 101 -2.05 -6.19 -20.25
N ALA A 102 -2.84 -6.57 -21.28
CA ALA A 102 -3.68 -5.64 -22.03
C ALA A 102 -4.79 -5.00 -21.17
N ASP A 103 -5.32 -5.72 -20.20
CA ASP A 103 -6.34 -5.20 -19.28
C ASP A 103 -5.73 -4.13 -18.37
N ILE A 104 -4.50 -4.33 -17.91
CA ILE A 104 -3.75 -3.35 -17.12
C ILE A 104 -3.34 -2.16 -17.99
N GLN A 105 -2.87 -2.42 -19.23
CA GLN A 105 -2.52 -1.35 -20.17
C GLN A 105 -3.71 -0.42 -20.44
N ALA A 106 -4.91 -0.97 -20.53
CA ALA A 106 -6.12 -0.17 -20.72
C ALA A 106 -6.38 0.81 -19.54
N VAL A 107 -5.92 0.51 -18.34
CA VAL A 107 -6.05 1.40 -17.15
C VAL A 107 -4.96 2.49 -17.14
N ILE A 108 -3.79 2.21 -17.73
CA ILE A 108 -2.64 3.15 -17.72
C ILE A 108 -2.98 4.44 -18.45
N GLU A 109 -3.59 4.39 -19.63
CA GLU A 109 -3.87 5.58 -20.42
C GLU A 109 -4.70 6.65 -19.68
N PRO A 110 -5.87 6.34 -19.12
CA PRO A 110 -6.64 7.32 -18.36
C PRO A 110 -5.91 7.77 -17.08
N LEU A 111 -5.09 6.91 -16.44
CA LEU A 111 -4.28 7.28 -15.29
C LEU A 111 -3.19 8.28 -15.64
N GLU A 112 -2.50 8.13 -16.78
CA GLU A 112 -1.48 9.09 -17.24
C GLU A 112 -2.07 10.47 -17.47
N LYS A 113 -3.23 10.54 -18.12
CA LYS A 113 -3.94 11.81 -18.35
C LYS A 113 -4.40 12.43 -17.02
N LEU A 114 -5.01 11.63 -16.14
CA LEU A 114 -5.49 12.12 -14.84
C LEU A 114 -4.34 12.59 -13.94
N ALA A 115 -3.22 11.87 -13.89
CA ALA A 115 -2.05 12.26 -13.12
C ALA A 115 -1.43 13.58 -13.64
N LYS A 116 -1.38 13.75 -14.97
CA LYS A 116 -0.90 14.97 -15.61
C LYS A 116 -1.83 16.17 -15.33
N LEU A 117 -3.13 15.97 -15.41
CA LEU A 117 -4.14 17.03 -15.17
C LEU A 117 -4.30 17.39 -13.69
N ASN A 118 -3.91 16.47 -12.79
CA ASN A 118 -4.10 16.63 -11.36
C ASN A 118 -2.80 16.36 -10.57
N PRO A 119 -1.73 17.14 -10.76
CA PRO A 119 -0.42 16.88 -10.15
C PRO A 119 -0.46 16.94 -8.61
N GLN A 120 -1.47 17.63 -8.04
CA GLN A 120 -1.67 17.69 -6.61
C GLN A 120 -2.39 16.45 -6.03
N GLN A 121 -2.95 15.58 -6.87
CA GLN A 121 -3.62 14.34 -6.47
C GLN A 121 -2.67 13.17 -6.77
N SER A 122 -1.79 12.86 -5.81
CA SER A 122 -0.79 11.80 -5.96
C SER A 122 -1.39 10.41 -6.17
N GLU A 123 -2.66 10.21 -5.81
CA GLU A 123 -3.36 8.93 -5.95
C GLU A 123 -3.35 8.40 -7.38
N TYR A 124 -3.57 9.28 -8.38
CA TYR A 124 -3.51 8.85 -9.80
C TYR A 124 -2.11 8.42 -10.21
N GLY A 125 -1.10 9.16 -9.75
CA GLY A 125 0.31 8.80 -10.02
C GLY A 125 0.72 7.50 -9.32
N VAL A 126 0.27 7.29 -8.08
CA VAL A 126 0.52 6.02 -7.35
C VAL A 126 -0.12 4.84 -8.07
N LEU A 127 -1.40 4.95 -8.47
CA LEU A 127 -2.08 3.90 -9.23
C LEU A 127 -1.42 3.65 -10.58
N LEU A 128 -0.98 4.71 -11.27
CA LEU A 128 -0.22 4.60 -12.52
C LEU A 128 1.07 3.81 -12.33
N ALA A 129 1.86 4.14 -11.32
CA ALA A 129 3.10 3.45 -11.04
C ALA A 129 2.87 1.97 -10.69
N GLN A 130 1.82 1.66 -9.92
CA GLN A 130 1.42 0.28 -9.61
C GLN A 130 1.00 -0.48 -10.86
N ALA A 131 0.22 0.13 -11.75
CA ALA A 131 -0.18 -0.49 -13.01
C ALA A 131 1.03 -0.77 -13.91
N LYS A 132 1.98 0.18 -14.02
CA LYS A 132 3.26 -0.01 -14.74
C LYS A 132 4.08 -1.17 -14.15
N GLN A 133 4.17 -1.27 -12.81
CA GLN A 133 4.84 -2.42 -12.17
C GLN A 133 4.19 -3.76 -12.54
N GLN A 134 2.87 -3.83 -12.61
CA GLN A 134 2.16 -5.06 -12.94
C GLN A 134 2.42 -5.55 -14.36
N ILE A 135 2.63 -4.64 -15.31
CA ILE A 135 3.01 -5.01 -16.70
C ILE A 135 4.52 -5.19 -16.87
N GLY A 136 5.31 -5.04 -15.81
CA GLY A 136 6.77 -5.18 -15.84
C GLY A 136 7.53 -3.91 -16.21
N ASP A 137 6.87 -2.78 -16.44
CA ASP A 137 7.50 -1.48 -16.66
C ASP A 137 7.99 -0.86 -15.34
N LYS A 138 9.06 -1.44 -14.82
CA LYS A 138 9.63 -1.03 -13.54
C LYS A 138 10.24 0.37 -13.58
N GLU A 139 10.89 0.72 -14.70
CA GLU A 139 11.50 2.05 -14.85
C GLU A 139 10.44 3.14 -14.96
N GLY A 140 9.39 2.92 -15.74
CA GLY A 140 8.25 3.84 -15.80
C GLY A 140 7.53 3.99 -14.46
N ALA A 141 7.43 2.92 -13.68
CA ALA A 141 6.90 2.97 -12.32
C ALA A 141 7.81 3.80 -11.39
N ALA A 142 9.13 3.55 -11.42
CA ALA A 142 10.10 4.29 -10.62
C ALA A 142 10.07 5.78 -10.94
N GLN A 143 10.03 6.13 -12.23
CA GLN A 143 9.96 7.52 -12.69
C GLN A 143 8.67 8.20 -12.21
N THR A 144 7.56 7.48 -12.22
CA THR A 144 6.26 8.00 -11.75
C THR A 144 6.30 8.26 -10.25
N TYR A 145 6.84 7.34 -9.43
CA TYR A 145 7.02 7.56 -7.99
C TYR A 145 7.97 8.73 -7.71
N ARG A 146 9.11 8.83 -8.41
CA ARG A 146 10.05 9.97 -8.26
C ARG A 146 9.36 11.30 -8.54
N SER A 147 8.54 11.38 -9.59
CA SER A 147 7.79 12.60 -9.93
C SER A 147 6.86 13.03 -8.79
N ILE A 148 6.16 12.09 -8.14
CA ILE A 148 5.34 12.39 -6.96
C ILE A 148 6.21 12.90 -5.81
N LEU A 149 7.30 12.18 -5.50
CA LEU A 149 8.17 12.49 -4.38
C LEU A 149 8.97 13.79 -4.55
N THR A 150 9.19 14.25 -5.78
CA THR A 150 9.77 15.57 -6.06
C THR A 150 8.85 16.69 -5.58
N THR A 151 7.54 16.54 -5.74
CA THR A 151 6.55 17.55 -5.33
C THR A 151 6.06 17.35 -3.90
N LYS A 152 6.03 16.11 -3.43
CA LYS A 152 5.55 15.66 -2.12
C LYS A 152 6.52 14.64 -1.50
N PRO A 153 7.65 15.08 -0.95
CA PRO A 153 8.69 14.17 -0.45
C PRO A 153 8.21 13.22 0.67
N GLY A 154 7.13 13.59 1.36
CA GLY A 154 6.51 12.79 2.42
C GLY A 154 5.26 12.02 1.99
N ASP A 155 4.96 11.90 0.69
CA ASP A 155 3.83 11.08 0.24
C ASP A 155 4.07 9.61 0.57
N LEU A 156 3.41 9.14 1.61
CA LEU A 156 3.64 7.81 2.16
C LEU A 156 3.32 6.69 1.16
N LYS A 157 2.29 6.85 0.34
CA LYS A 157 1.93 5.84 -0.67
C LYS A 157 2.99 5.73 -1.76
N ALA A 158 3.50 6.86 -2.21
CA ALA A 158 4.58 6.89 -3.18
C ALA A 158 5.90 6.35 -2.60
N LEU A 159 6.23 6.69 -1.34
CA LEU A 159 7.37 6.13 -0.63
C LEU A 159 7.28 4.62 -0.50
N GLN A 160 6.14 4.09 -0.03
CA GLN A 160 5.91 2.65 0.08
C GLN A 160 6.02 1.95 -1.27
N GLY A 161 5.41 2.52 -2.31
CA GLY A 161 5.49 1.97 -3.66
C GLY A 161 6.92 1.92 -4.19
N MET A 162 7.68 2.99 -4.03
CA MET A 162 9.09 3.05 -4.45
C MET A 162 9.98 2.12 -3.63
N VAL A 163 9.80 2.06 -2.31
CA VAL A 163 10.51 1.12 -1.44
C VAL A 163 10.26 -0.32 -1.87
N ASN A 164 8.99 -0.70 -2.08
CA ASN A 164 8.63 -2.04 -2.54
C ASN A 164 9.27 -2.38 -3.88
N LEU A 165 9.30 -1.43 -4.81
CA LEU A 165 9.98 -1.59 -6.10
C LEU A 165 11.47 -1.85 -5.90
N GLN A 166 12.16 -1.02 -5.11
CA GLN A 166 13.61 -1.16 -4.84
C GLN A 166 13.94 -2.47 -4.13
N LEU A 167 13.13 -2.89 -3.14
CA LEU A 167 13.32 -4.18 -2.46
C LEU A 167 13.10 -5.36 -3.41
N SER A 168 12.12 -5.27 -4.32
CA SER A 168 11.90 -6.30 -5.35
C SER A 168 13.07 -6.43 -6.33
N GLU A 169 13.81 -5.34 -6.53
CA GLU A 169 15.03 -5.27 -7.34
C GLU A 169 16.32 -5.60 -6.56
N LYS A 170 16.17 -6.01 -5.28
CA LYS A 170 17.30 -6.29 -4.38
C LYS A 170 18.20 -5.07 -4.14
N ARG A 171 17.61 -3.89 -4.01
CA ARG A 171 18.29 -2.61 -3.80
C ARG A 171 17.85 -1.95 -2.49
N PRO A 172 18.00 -2.61 -1.33
CA PRO A 172 17.51 -2.08 -0.06
C PRO A 172 18.27 -0.81 0.38
N GLU A 173 19.54 -0.64 0.00
CA GLU A 173 20.31 0.57 0.29
C GLU A 173 19.71 1.80 -0.39
N ALA A 174 19.23 1.64 -1.62
CA ALA A 174 18.52 2.72 -2.32
C ALA A 174 17.21 3.10 -1.62
N ALA A 175 16.48 2.10 -1.09
CA ALA A 175 15.28 2.34 -0.29
C ALA A 175 15.59 3.10 1.01
N ILE A 176 16.68 2.74 1.70
CA ILE A 176 17.15 3.43 2.91
C ILE A 176 17.50 4.87 2.59
N GLY A 177 18.31 5.12 1.55
CA GLY A 177 18.71 6.47 1.14
C GLY A 177 17.50 7.35 0.84
N LEU A 178 16.55 6.84 0.05
CA LEU A 178 15.29 7.54 -0.24
C LEU A 178 14.52 7.92 1.03
N LEU A 179 14.40 6.99 1.99
CA LEU A 179 13.64 7.25 3.22
C LEU A 179 14.36 8.24 4.14
N GLN A 180 15.69 8.21 4.20
CA GLN A 180 16.48 9.19 4.95
C GLN A 180 16.35 10.60 4.37
N GLU A 181 16.42 10.75 3.04
CA GLU A 181 16.17 12.01 2.35
C GLU A 181 14.74 12.51 2.60
N SER A 182 13.75 11.61 2.50
CA SER A 182 12.36 11.96 2.77
C SER A 182 12.12 12.37 4.22
N LEU A 183 12.79 11.74 5.19
CA LEU A 183 12.72 12.14 6.60
C LEU A 183 13.30 13.54 6.84
N ALA A 184 14.42 13.85 6.20
CA ALA A 184 15.01 15.19 6.31
C ALA A 184 14.08 16.26 5.73
N ALA A 185 13.55 16.02 4.52
CA ALA A 185 12.59 16.91 3.87
C ALA A 185 11.28 17.05 4.65
N ALA A 186 10.76 15.95 5.20
CA ALA A 186 9.54 15.91 6.01
C ALA A 186 9.72 16.71 7.32
N THR A 187 10.86 16.57 7.96
CA THR A 187 11.19 17.32 9.19
C THR A 187 11.22 18.83 8.88
N GLN A 188 11.85 19.21 7.78
CA GLN A 188 11.89 20.60 7.35
C GLN A 188 10.48 21.14 6.99
N ALA A 189 9.69 20.35 6.26
CA ALA A 189 8.32 20.74 5.93
C ALA A 189 7.47 20.98 7.20
N ASN A 190 7.61 20.12 8.19
CA ASN A 190 6.89 20.23 9.46
C ASN A 190 7.37 21.40 10.34
N THR A 191 8.57 21.98 10.13
CA THR A 191 8.95 23.23 10.77
C THR A 191 8.20 24.44 10.21
N ILE A 192 7.83 24.37 8.92
CA ILE A 192 7.07 25.44 8.23
C ILE A 192 5.57 25.24 8.49
N GLN A 193 5.08 24.02 8.31
CA GLN A 193 3.69 23.66 8.50
C GLN A 193 3.60 22.40 9.36
N PRO A 194 3.42 22.54 10.69
CA PRO A 194 3.34 21.39 11.60
C PRO A 194 2.29 20.36 11.17
N GLY A 195 2.67 19.07 11.14
CA GLY A 195 1.77 17.96 10.77
C GLY A 195 1.50 17.82 9.27
N SER A 196 2.17 18.59 8.40
CA SER A 196 2.02 18.46 6.94
C SER A 196 2.51 17.12 6.40
N VAL A 197 3.46 16.49 7.07
CA VAL A 197 4.00 15.17 6.73
C VAL A 197 4.02 14.26 7.94
N ASP A 198 3.56 13.02 7.76
CA ASP A 198 3.61 11.97 8.80
C ASP A 198 5.02 11.38 8.93
N VAL A 199 5.88 12.10 9.67
CA VAL A 199 7.28 11.72 9.92
C VAL A 199 7.38 10.37 10.65
N VAL A 200 6.41 10.07 11.53
CA VAL A 200 6.36 8.79 12.25
C VAL A 200 6.20 7.62 11.27
N ALA A 201 5.26 7.74 10.32
CA ALA A 201 5.06 6.71 9.31
C ALA A 201 6.29 6.49 8.43
N VAL A 202 6.99 7.57 8.02
CA VAL A 202 8.24 7.45 7.24
C VAL A 202 9.34 6.78 8.06
N GLN A 203 9.46 7.10 9.35
CA GLN A 203 10.42 6.48 10.26
C GLN A 203 10.14 4.98 10.48
N VAL A 204 8.85 4.61 10.63
CA VAL A 204 8.42 3.20 10.72
C VAL A 204 8.77 2.44 9.44
N LEU A 205 8.56 3.06 8.27
CA LEU A 205 8.91 2.45 6.99
C LEU A 205 10.43 2.23 6.87
N LEU A 206 11.25 3.18 7.34
CA LEU A 206 12.71 3.02 7.40
C LEU A 206 13.12 1.85 8.31
N GLY A 207 12.53 1.75 9.50
CA GLY A 207 12.74 0.62 10.40
C GLY A 207 12.37 -0.72 9.75
N SER A 208 11.27 -0.75 8.98
CA SER A 208 10.83 -1.96 8.27
C SER A 208 11.81 -2.39 7.17
N VAL A 209 12.47 -1.44 6.48
CA VAL A 209 13.53 -1.76 5.50
C VAL A 209 14.77 -2.32 6.20
N TYR A 210 15.16 -1.77 7.36
CA TYR A 210 16.25 -2.35 8.16
C TYR A 210 15.92 -3.76 8.65
N ALA A 211 14.72 -3.99 9.14
CA ALA A 211 14.24 -5.33 9.54
C ALA A 211 14.28 -6.32 8.36
N PHE A 212 13.88 -5.86 7.17
CA PHE A 212 13.98 -6.66 5.94
C PHE A 212 15.43 -7.08 5.62
N GLN A 213 16.41 -6.20 5.88
CA GLN A 213 17.84 -6.50 5.75
C GLN A 213 18.40 -7.34 6.90
N LYS A 214 17.57 -7.71 7.90
CA LYS A 214 18.03 -8.36 9.15
C LYS A 214 19.00 -7.50 9.95
N ASN A 215 18.95 -6.19 9.77
CA ASN A 215 19.67 -5.22 10.59
C ASN A 215 18.76 -4.79 11.76
N ASP A 216 18.56 -5.72 12.67
CA ASP A 216 17.57 -5.62 13.73
C ASP A 216 17.87 -4.44 14.68
N ASP A 217 19.14 -4.16 14.97
CA ASP A 217 19.52 -3.05 15.83
C ASP A 217 19.11 -1.69 15.25
N LYS A 218 19.33 -1.49 13.93
CA LYS A 218 18.89 -0.27 13.25
C LYS A 218 17.38 -0.20 13.12
N ALA A 219 16.71 -1.33 12.94
CA ALA A 219 15.25 -1.39 12.91
C ALA A 219 14.64 -0.96 14.25
N ILE A 220 15.16 -1.52 15.37
CA ILE A 220 14.73 -1.17 16.72
C ILE A 220 15.00 0.32 16.99
N SER A 221 16.20 0.81 16.66
CA SER A 221 16.53 2.24 16.80
C SER A 221 15.55 3.14 16.04
N ALA A 222 15.21 2.80 14.79
CA ALA A 222 14.27 3.56 14.00
C ALA A 222 12.87 3.58 14.61
N TYR A 223 12.40 2.43 15.15
CA TYR A 223 11.09 2.37 15.82
C TYR A 223 11.10 3.16 17.13
N ASP A 224 12.20 3.09 17.92
CA ASP A 224 12.33 3.85 19.16
C ASP A 224 12.38 5.36 18.91
N GLU A 225 13.01 5.80 17.83
CA GLU A 225 12.97 7.20 17.39
C GLU A 225 11.56 7.63 16.99
N ALA A 226 10.79 6.76 16.32
CA ALA A 226 9.41 7.02 15.99
C ALA A 226 8.51 7.14 17.23
N ILE A 227 8.69 6.24 18.23
CA ILE A 227 7.98 6.28 19.53
C ILE A 227 8.32 7.59 20.29
N LYS A 228 9.58 8.02 20.26
CA LYS A 228 9.98 9.30 20.89
C LYS A 228 9.35 10.52 20.23
N LYS A 229 9.08 10.46 18.92
CA LYS A 229 8.42 11.56 18.19
C LYS A 229 6.92 11.65 18.53
N ASP A 230 6.26 10.51 18.65
CA ASP A 230 4.85 10.42 19.08
C ASP A 230 4.62 9.14 19.87
N ALA A 231 4.57 9.28 21.20
CA ALA A 231 4.35 8.17 22.11
C ALA A 231 2.89 7.66 22.10
N GLN A 232 1.96 8.37 21.48
CA GLN A 232 0.57 7.95 21.32
C GLN A 232 0.32 7.21 20.00
N ASP A 233 1.29 7.17 19.12
CA ASP A 233 1.18 6.42 17.87
C ASP A 233 1.47 4.93 18.10
N PHE A 234 0.45 4.09 17.84
CA PHE A 234 0.57 2.65 17.99
C PHE A 234 1.47 1.97 16.94
N ARG A 235 1.65 2.58 15.77
CA ARG A 235 2.32 1.99 14.60
C ARG A 235 3.77 1.58 14.88
N PRO A 236 4.65 2.44 15.44
CA PRO A 236 6.02 2.05 15.73
C PRO A 236 6.11 1.01 16.85
N VAL A 237 5.21 1.07 17.85
CA VAL A 237 5.14 0.06 18.93
C VAL A 237 4.77 -1.30 18.36
N LEU A 238 3.76 -1.35 17.47
CA LEU A 238 3.35 -2.56 16.77
C LEU A 238 4.49 -3.12 15.88
N ALA A 239 5.17 -2.26 15.13
CA ALA A 239 6.27 -2.68 14.27
C ALA A 239 7.42 -3.32 15.08
N LYS A 240 7.75 -2.73 16.23
CA LYS A 240 8.75 -3.28 17.17
C LYS A 240 8.29 -4.61 17.78
N ALA A 241 7.02 -4.73 18.16
CA ALA A 241 6.43 -5.97 18.64
C ALA A 241 6.52 -7.10 17.62
N MET A 242 6.18 -6.79 16.36
CA MET A 242 6.28 -7.74 15.25
C MET A 242 7.72 -8.21 15.01
N LEU A 243 8.69 -7.30 15.07
CA LEU A 243 10.12 -7.64 14.92
C LEU A 243 10.58 -8.59 16.04
N PHE A 244 10.28 -8.30 17.30
CA PHE A 244 10.64 -9.20 18.41
C PHE A 244 9.96 -10.56 18.29
N LYS A 245 8.72 -10.58 17.85
CA LYS A 245 8.01 -11.84 17.60
C LYS A 245 8.68 -12.66 16.50
N GLU A 246 9.10 -12.04 15.39
CA GLU A 246 9.85 -12.72 14.31
C GLU A 246 11.19 -13.28 14.78
N GLN A 247 11.83 -12.62 15.76
CA GLN A 247 13.06 -13.10 16.41
C GLN A 247 12.79 -14.23 17.42
N GLY A 248 11.54 -14.59 17.68
CA GLY A 248 11.17 -15.55 18.72
C GLY A 248 11.23 -15.01 20.14
N LYS A 249 11.46 -13.69 20.33
CA LYS A 249 11.50 -13.00 21.62
C LYS A 249 10.08 -12.67 22.08
N LEU A 250 9.31 -13.71 22.44
CA LEU A 250 7.88 -13.56 22.74
C LEU A 250 7.62 -12.78 24.03
N ASP A 251 8.53 -12.89 25.01
CA ASP A 251 8.41 -12.19 26.30
C ASP A 251 8.58 -10.67 26.13
N GLU A 252 9.45 -10.23 25.21
CA GLU A 252 9.61 -8.82 24.86
C GLU A 252 8.51 -8.32 23.91
N ALA A 253 8.02 -9.19 23.04
CA ALA A 253 6.97 -8.83 22.07
C ALA A 253 5.60 -8.61 22.73
N LYS A 254 5.23 -9.45 23.69
CA LYS A 254 3.91 -9.43 24.32
C LYS A 254 3.54 -8.07 24.91
N PRO A 255 4.34 -7.44 25.81
CA PRO A 255 3.99 -6.14 26.38
C PRO A 255 3.90 -5.02 25.32
N LEU A 256 4.61 -5.14 24.21
CA LEU A 256 4.53 -4.19 23.10
C LEU A 256 3.21 -4.37 22.31
N PHE A 257 2.75 -5.61 22.08
CA PHE A 257 1.43 -5.85 21.50
C PHE A 257 0.30 -5.32 22.39
N ASP A 258 0.39 -5.54 23.70
CA ASP A 258 -0.58 -5.02 24.67
C ASP A 258 -0.62 -3.48 24.63
N SER A 259 0.55 -2.83 24.59
CA SER A 259 0.68 -1.37 24.44
C SER A 259 0.12 -0.87 23.10
N ALA A 260 0.48 -1.52 22.00
CA ALA A 260 -0.03 -1.15 20.68
C ALA A 260 -1.57 -1.29 20.61
N THR A 261 -2.14 -2.34 21.19
CA THR A 261 -3.60 -2.53 21.29
C THR A 261 -4.27 -1.44 22.13
N ALA A 262 -3.63 -1.01 23.22
CA ALA A 262 -4.16 0.06 24.07
C ALA A 262 -4.21 1.41 23.31
N LEU A 263 -3.16 1.75 22.58
CA LEU A 263 -3.03 2.98 21.82
C LEU A 263 -3.85 2.99 20.52
N ALA A 264 -4.09 1.81 19.92
CA ALA A 264 -4.71 1.72 18.61
C ALA A 264 -6.20 2.14 18.62
N PRO A 265 -6.69 2.79 17.55
CA PRO A 265 -8.12 2.95 17.31
C PRO A 265 -8.86 1.61 17.27
N ALA A 266 -10.13 1.60 17.65
CA ALA A 266 -10.93 0.37 17.82
C ALA A 266 -10.87 -0.56 16.59
N GLN A 267 -10.88 0.02 15.39
CA GLN A 267 -10.86 -0.72 14.12
C GLN A 267 -9.60 -1.56 13.88
N TYR A 268 -8.49 -1.28 14.57
CA TYR A 268 -7.22 -2.02 14.41
C TYR A 268 -6.96 -3.04 15.52
N LYS A 269 -7.69 -2.95 16.65
CA LYS A 269 -7.42 -3.77 17.84
C LYS A 269 -7.54 -5.27 17.57
N ASP A 270 -8.57 -5.69 16.85
CA ASP A 270 -8.76 -7.11 16.52
C ASP A 270 -7.64 -7.66 15.63
N GLU A 271 -7.13 -6.84 14.70
CA GLU A 271 -6.03 -7.23 13.84
C GLU A 271 -4.71 -7.33 14.60
N ILE A 272 -4.44 -6.39 15.51
CA ILE A 272 -3.26 -6.42 16.39
C ILE A 272 -3.31 -7.66 17.28
N ASN A 273 -4.46 -7.98 17.88
CA ASN A 273 -4.63 -9.17 18.71
C ASN A 273 -4.45 -10.47 17.92
N LYS A 274 -4.95 -10.54 16.68
CA LYS A 274 -4.68 -11.68 15.79
C LYS A 274 -3.20 -11.80 15.45
N ALA A 275 -2.54 -10.67 15.18
CA ALA A 275 -1.10 -10.64 14.95
C ALA A 275 -0.30 -11.11 16.17
N ALA A 276 -0.70 -10.73 17.38
CA ALA A 276 -0.08 -11.21 18.63
C ALA A 276 -0.25 -12.73 18.83
N ALA A 277 -1.45 -13.25 18.56
CA ALA A 277 -1.80 -14.66 18.79
C ALA A 277 -1.26 -15.63 17.73
N SER A 278 -0.96 -15.17 16.51
CA SER A 278 -0.42 -16.04 15.45
C SER A 278 0.96 -16.60 15.85
N ASN A 279 1.21 -17.90 15.61
CA ASN A 279 2.52 -18.47 15.90
C ASN A 279 3.60 -17.84 15.02
N PRO A 280 4.80 -17.54 15.55
CA PRO A 280 5.93 -17.14 14.71
C PRO A 280 6.20 -18.25 13.71
N THR A 281 6.29 -17.93 12.43
CA THR A 281 6.67 -18.90 11.42
C THR A 281 8.10 -19.34 11.71
N PRO A 282 8.39 -20.64 11.96
CA PRO A 282 9.72 -21.06 12.36
C PRO A 282 10.73 -20.69 11.27
N THR A 283 11.65 -19.82 11.60
CA THR A 283 12.89 -19.63 10.83
C THR A 283 13.64 -20.96 10.95
N ALA A 284 13.71 -21.75 9.87
CA ALA A 284 14.44 -22.99 9.86
C ALA A 284 15.90 -22.69 10.23
N SER A 285 16.30 -23.07 11.44
CA SER A 285 17.70 -23.16 11.83
C SER A 285 18.44 -24.01 10.79
N PRO A 286 19.64 -23.63 10.38
CA PRO A 286 20.46 -24.48 9.53
C PRO A 286 20.72 -25.80 10.30
N THR A 287 20.22 -26.89 9.76
CA THR A 287 20.56 -28.24 10.25
C THR A 287 22.08 -28.38 10.18
N PRO A 288 22.77 -28.72 11.28
CA PRO A 288 24.21 -28.96 11.20
C PRO A 288 24.44 -30.12 10.24
N SER A 289 25.31 -29.91 9.25
CA SER A 289 25.77 -30.97 8.34
C SER A 289 26.35 -32.12 9.15
N PRO A 290 26.05 -33.38 8.80
CA PRO A 290 26.66 -34.52 9.47
C PRO A 290 28.16 -34.45 9.23
N THR A 291 28.91 -34.44 10.34
CA THR A 291 30.38 -34.57 10.37
C THR A 291 30.72 -35.97 9.81
N VAL A 292 31.30 -36.02 8.63
CA VAL A 292 31.92 -37.23 8.11
C VAL A 292 33.25 -37.36 8.86
N THR A 293 33.32 -38.33 9.75
CA THR A 293 34.56 -38.75 10.40
C THR A 293 35.28 -39.73 9.47
N PRO A 294 36.62 -39.65 9.33
CA PRO A 294 37.43 -40.45 8.41
C PRO A 294 37.49 -41.96 8.72
#